data_c9acae4e43281cdf510f190b02135823
#
_entry.id   c9acae4e43281cdf510f190b02135823
#
_cell.length_a   1.000
_cell.length_b   1.000
_cell.length_c   1.000
_cell.angle_alpha   90.00
_cell.angle_beta   90.00
_cell.angle_gamma   90.00
#
_symmetry.space_group_name_H-M   'P 1'
#
loop_
_entity.id
_entity.type
_entity.pdbx_description
1 polymer ?
#
loop_
_entity_poly.entity_id
_entity_poly.type
_entity_poly.pdbx_seq_one_letter_code
_entity_poly.pdbx_strand_id
1 'polypeptide(L)'
;MNDQDYTQDSGIGAVGWMRSVVIDAHDPVLLAQFWCNVLDVEIVESEADWVQLSPDPGGTFFAFQPSTAPRPESLVARPDIEVTDIDHARDRIIELGGSYVRTIQELKGDHHYVMADPEGNEMCLVQPLPPELARPRWGDQAI
;
A
#
# COMPACT_ATOMS: atom_id res chain seq x y z
N MET A 1 24.91 7.09 13.66
CA MET A 1 24.66 8.19 12.70
C MET A 1 24.01 9.33 13.42
N ASN A 2 24.47 10.52 13.18
CA ASN A 2 23.86 11.70 13.76
C ASN A 2 22.94 12.37 12.73
N ASP A 3 22.17 13.32 13.19
CA ASP A 3 21.19 14.00 12.37
C ASP A 3 21.82 14.76 11.20
N GLN A 4 23.05 15.22 11.37
CA GLN A 4 23.73 15.97 10.33
C GLN A 4 24.06 15.08 9.12
N ASP A 5 24.60 13.90 9.37
CA ASP A 5 24.94 12.98 8.30
C ASP A 5 23.68 12.56 7.54
N TYR A 6 22.63 12.34 8.29
CA TYR A 6 21.36 11.98 7.76
C TYR A 6 20.78 13.07 6.85
N THR A 7 20.85 14.30 7.31
CA THR A 7 20.35 15.44 6.56
C THR A 7 21.13 15.65 5.26
N GLN A 8 22.43 15.46 5.30
CA GLN A 8 23.27 15.58 4.11
C GLN A 8 22.94 14.52 3.08
N ASP A 9 22.73 13.28 3.54
CA ASP A 9 22.42 12.18 2.65
C ASP A 9 21.05 12.33 1.99
N SER A 10 20.11 13.00 2.65
CA SER A 10 18.77 13.17 2.10
C SER A 10 18.72 14.24 1.01
N GLY A 11 19.81 15.01 0.82
CA GLY A 11 19.89 16.01 -0.23
C GLY A 11 19.32 17.36 0.14
N ILE A 12 19.54 18.32 -0.76
CA ILE A 12 19.12 19.70 -0.53
C ILE A 12 17.62 19.80 -0.65
N GLY A 13 17.00 20.41 0.36
CA GLY A 13 15.57 20.66 0.36
C GLY A 13 14.70 19.49 0.84
N ALA A 14 15.30 18.34 1.10
CA ALA A 14 14.53 17.23 1.65
C ALA A 14 14.20 17.47 3.12
N VAL A 15 12.96 17.29 3.51
CA VAL A 15 12.53 17.32 4.90
C VAL A 15 12.64 15.95 5.53
N GLY A 16 12.37 14.90 4.76
CA GLY A 16 12.39 13.52 5.22
C GLY A 16 11.95 12.60 4.09
N TRP A 17 11.52 11.41 4.45
CA TRP A 17 11.01 10.44 3.48
C TRP A 17 9.86 9.64 4.08
N MET A 18 9.14 8.94 3.21
CA MET A 18 7.98 8.16 3.63
C MET A 18 8.42 6.97 4.46
N ARG A 19 7.92 6.86 5.68
CA ARG A 19 8.11 5.70 6.53
C ARG A 19 6.94 4.74 6.43
N SER A 20 5.73 5.27 6.54
CA SER A 20 4.55 4.41 6.69
C SER A 20 3.29 5.13 6.24
N VAL A 21 2.27 4.33 6.01
CA VAL A 21 0.89 4.79 5.84
C VAL A 21 0.09 4.25 7.01
N VAL A 22 -0.55 5.12 7.76
CA VAL A 22 -1.36 4.75 8.92
C VAL A 22 -2.82 4.85 8.53
N ILE A 23 -3.55 3.76 8.76
CA ILE A 23 -4.95 3.63 8.37
C ILE A 23 -5.79 3.48 9.63
N ASP A 24 -6.81 4.32 9.75
CA ASP A 24 -7.81 4.17 10.80
C ASP A 24 -8.71 3.00 10.46
N ALA A 25 -8.93 2.11 11.41
CA ALA A 25 -9.64 0.86 11.18
C ALA A 25 -10.62 0.58 12.30
N HIS A 26 -11.79 0.05 11.93
CA HIS A 26 -12.74 -0.44 12.94
C HIS A 26 -12.24 -1.71 13.59
N ASP A 27 -11.57 -2.56 12.82
CA ASP A 27 -10.94 -3.79 13.30
C ASP A 27 -9.51 -3.85 12.78
N PRO A 28 -8.54 -3.25 13.50
CA PRO A 28 -7.16 -3.18 13.02
C PRO A 28 -6.50 -4.53 12.74
N VAL A 29 -6.77 -5.54 13.56
CA VAL A 29 -6.14 -6.86 13.37
C VAL A 29 -6.66 -7.54 12.11
N LEU A 30 -7.98 -7.52 11.92
CA LEU A 30 -8.59 -8.12 10.74
C LEU A 30 -8.13 -7.42 9.46
N LEU A 31 -8.10 -6.09 9.50
CA LEU A 31 -7.64 -5.31 8.34
C LEU A 31 -6.16 -5.55 8.05
N ALA A 32 -5.34 -5.63 9.10
CA ALA A 32 -3.92 -5.94 8.97
C ALA A 32 -3.70 -7.31 8.31
N GLN A 33 -4.50 -8.32 8.68
CA GLN A 33 -4.39 -9.65 8.08
C GLN A 33 -4.68 -9.62 6.58
N PHE A 34 -5.69 -8.85 6.16
CA PHE A 34 -5.96 -8.67 4.75
C PHE A 34 -4.73 -8.11 4.02
N TRP A 35 -4.17 -7.02 4.52
CA TRP A 35 -3.03 -6.37 3.88
C TRP A 35 -1.76 -7.20 3.92
N CYS A 36 -1.56 -8.01 4.97
CA CYS A 36 -0.46 -8.99 5.00
C CYS A 36 -0.54 -9.94 3.80
N ASN A 37 -1.74 -10.41 3.49
CA ASN A 37 -1.93 -11.32 2.37
C ASN A 37 -1.81 -10.62 1.01
N VAL A 38 -2.18 -9.35 0.92
CA VAL A 38 -2.03 -8.59 -0.32
C VAL A 38 -0.56 -8.31 -0.62
N LEU A 39 0.22 -7.93 0.41
CA LEU A 39 1.59 -7.45 0.24
C LEU A 39 2.65 -8.50 0.55
N ASP A 40 2.25 -9.66 1.04
CA ASP A 40 3.17 -10.73 1.48
C ASP A 40 4.12 -10.21 2.56
N VAL A 41 3.54 -9.61 3.58
CA VAL A 41 4.27 -9.09 4.74
C VAL A 41 3.64 -9.67 6.02
N GLU A 42 4.23 -9.37 7.16
CA GLU A 42 3.83 -9.94 8.44
C GLU A 42 3.46 -8.85 9.44
N ILE A 43 2.62 -9.20 10.40
CA ILE A 43 2.37 -8.34 11.56
C ILE A 43 3.60 -8.44 12.46
N VAL A 44 4.26 -7.31 12.71
CA VAL A 44 5.45 -7.26 13.58
C VAL A 44 5.18 -6.63 14.94
N GLU A 45 4.05 -5.94 15.08
CA GLU A 45 3.65 -5.34 16.35
C GLU A 45 2.13 -5.35 16.42
N SER A 46 1.56 -5.79 17.54
CA SER A 46 0.12 -5.85 17.72
C SER A 46 -0.22 -5.47 19.17
N GLU A 47 -0.62 -4.22 19.32
CA GLU A 47 -1.06 -3.66 20.59
C GLU A 47 -2.53 -3.25 20.47
N ALA A 48 -3.15 -2.91 21.60
CA ALA A 48 -4.56 -2.51 21.59
C ALA A 48 -4.81 -1.26 20.73
N ASP A 49 -3.83 -0.40 20.60
CA ASP A 49 -3.94 0.88 19.91
C ASP A 49 -3.07 0.98 18.64
N TRP A 50 -2.42 -0.11 18.23
CA TRP A 50 -1.49 -0.08 17.10
C TRP A 50 -1.19 -1.47 16.57
N VAL A 51 -1.40 -1.68 15.28
CA VAL A 51 -0.99 -2.92 14.61
C VAL A 51 -0.10 -2.52 13.43
N GLN A 52 1.12 -3.02 13.41
CA GLN A 52 2.10 -2.63 12.42
C GLN A 52 2.56 -3.82 11.59
N LEU A 53 2.65 -3.62 10.29
CA LEU A 53 3.18 -4.62 9.36
C LEU A 53 4.67 -4.42 9.15
N SER A 54 5.35 -5.49 8.73
CA SER A 54 6.72 -5.36 8.26
C SER A 54 6.76 -4.55 6.98
N PRO A 55 7.90 -3.90 6.68
CA PRO A 55 8.01 -3.12 5.45
C PRO A 55 7.90 -3.99 4.20
N ASP A 56 7.35 -3.40 3.14
CA ASP A 56 7.41 -3.99 1.83
C ASP A 56 8.84 -3.86 1.26
N PRO A 57 9.11 -4.42 0.07
CA PRO A 57 10.44 -4.29 -0.53
C PRO A 57 10.91 -2.85 -0.74
N GLY A 58 10.00 -1.90 -0.81
CA GLY A 58 10.34 -0.48 -0.93
C GLY A 58 10.68 0.20 0.39
N GLY A 59 10.52 -0.48 1.52
CA GLY A 59 10.85 0.06 2.84
C GLY A 59 9.72 0.79 3.53
N THR A 60 8.56 0.92 2.90
CA THR A 60 7.37 1.55 3.49
C THR A 60 6.49 0.47 4.12
N PHE A 61 5.87 0.76 5.25
CA PHE A 61 4.96 -0.19 5.88
C PHE A 61 3.59 0.43 6.13
N PHE A 62 2.59 -0.42 6.27
CA PHE A 62 1.26 -0.02 6.74
C PHE A 62 1.17 -0.26 8.23
N ALA A 63 0.43 0.60 8.90
CA ALA A 63 0.04 0.41 10.29
C ALA A 63 -1.44 0.78 10.44
N PHE A 64 -2.07 0.22 11.44
CA PHE A 64 -3.50 0.37 11.65
C PHE A 64 -3.76 0.76 13.10
N GLN A 65 -4.63 1.75 13.29
CA GLN A 65 -5.02 2.17 14.63
C GLN A 65 -6.55 2.17 14.73
N PRO A 66 -7.10 1.88 15.92
CA PRO A 66 -8.54 1.76 16.06
C PRO A 66 -9.23 3.12 15.90
N SER A 67 -10.38 3.10 15.26
CA SER A 67 -11.22 4.28 15.09
C SER A 67 -12.67 3.85 15.00
N THR A 68 -13.56 4.62 15.63
CA THR A 68 -14.99 4.43 15.49
C THR A 68 -15.60 5.47 14.57
N ALA A 69 -14.78 6.34 13.98
CA ALA A 69 -15.27 7.37 13.08
C ALA A 69 -15.93 6.76 11.85
N PRO A 70 -17.01 7.37 11.33
CA PRO A 70 -17.63 6.89 10.10
C PRO A 70 -16.68 7.07 8.91
N ARG A 71 -16.82 6.20 7.92
CA ARG A 71 -16.01 6.31 6.69
C ARG A 71 -16.42 7.55 5.91
N PRO A 72 -15.48 8.28 5.32
CA PRO A 72 -15.80 9.40 4.45
C PRO A 72 -16.49 8.93 3.18
N GLU A 73 -17.34 9.77 2.61
CA GLU A 73 -18.07 9.45 1.38
C GLU A 73 -17.14 9.41 0.17
N SER A 74 -16.09 10.21 0.17
CA SER A 74 -15.12 10.21 -0.93
C SER A 74 -13.71 10.17 -0.37
N LEU A 75 -12.83 9.48 -1.10
CA LEU A 75 -11.42 9.34 -0.76
C LEU A 75 -10.60 10.15 -1.73
N VAL A 76 -9.60 10.85 -1.21
CA VAL A 76 -8.74 11.71 -2.04
C VAL A 76 -7.35 11.11 -2.24
N ALA A 77 -7.05 10.01 -1.58
CA ALA A 77 -5.76 9.33 -1.71
C ALA A 77 -5.98 7.82 -1.64
N ARG A 78 -5.21 7.09 -2.42
CA ARG A 78 -5.21 5.63 -2.38
C ARG A 78 -3.86 5.11 -2.85
N PRO A 79 -3.41 3.94 -2.35
CA PRO A 79 -2.19 3.33 -2.87
C PRO A 79 -2.43 2.70 -4.24
N ASP A 80 -1.40 2.73 -5.07
CA ASP A 80 -1.34 1.93 -6.28
C ASP A 80 -0.53 0.67 -5.97
N ILE A 81 -1.09 -0.48 -6.30
CA ILE A 81 -0.44 -1.77 -6.14
C ILE A 81 -0.08 -2.28 -7.54
N GLU A 82 1.20 -2.32 -7.82
CA GLU A 82 1.67 -2.81 -9.11
C GLU A 82 1.59 -4.33 -9.16
N VAL A 83 0.98 -4.86 -10.20
CA VAL A 83 0.75 -6.30 -10.36
C VAL A 83 1.17 -6.74 -11.76
N THR A 84 1.51 -8.01 -11.91
CA THR A 84 1.92 -8.56 -13.20
C THR A 84 0.75 -9.02 -14.04
N ASP A 85 -0.33 -9.47 -13.41
CA ASP A 85 -1.56 -9.91 -14.08
C ASP A 85 -2.74 -9.27 -13.36
N ILE A 86 -3.29 -8.25 -13.99
CA ILE A 86 -4.29 -7.41 -13.34
C ILE A 86 -5.61 -8.15 -13.07
N ASP A 87 -6.01 -9.05 -13.97
CA ASP A 87 -7.26 -9.82 -13.77
C ASP A 87 -7.10 -10.85 -12.66
N HIS A 88 -5.97 -11.52 -12.62
CA HIS A 88 -5.66 -12.47 -11.55
C HIS A 88 -5.59 -11.76 -10.20
N ALA A 89 -4.97 -10.58 -10.17
CA ALA A 89 -4.86 -9.79 -8.95
C ALA A 89 -6.23 -9.36 -8.45
N ARG A 90 -7.12 -8.91 -9.35
CA ARG A 90 -8.49 -8.56 -8.99
C ARG A 90 -9.20 -9.74 -8.32
N ASP A 91 -9.13 -10.91 -8.93
CA ASP A 91 -9.79 -12.09 -8.39
C ASP A 91 -9.21 -12.48 -7.04
N ARG A 92 -7.91 -12.35 -6.89
CA ARG A 92 -7.24 -12.67 -5.62
C ARG A 92 -7.64 -11.71 -4.50
N ILE A 93 -7.77 -10.42 -4.79
CA ILE A 93 -8.25 -9.44 -3.81
C ILE A 93 -9.65 -9.83 -3.32
N ILE A 94 -10.52 -10.24 -4.23
CA ILE A 94 -11.88 -10.65 -3.88
C ILE A 94 -11.85 -11.90 -2.99
N GLU A 95 -11.02 -12.89 -3.32
CA GLU A 95 -10.88 -14.09 -2.50
C GLU A 95 -10.42 -13.74 -1.07
N LEU A 96 -9.57 -12.74 -0.94
CA LEU A 96 -9.03 -12.33 0.36
C LEU A 96 -10.00 -11.52 1.20
N GLY A 97 -11.15 -11.15 0.65
CA GLY A 97 -12.18 -10.41 1.38
C GLY A 97 -12.37 -8.97 0.94
N GLY A 98 -11.62 -8.56 -0.09
CA GLY A 98 -11.83 -7.24 -0.70
C GLY A 98 -12.94 -7.26 -1.73
N SER A 99 -13.12 -6.14 -2.42
CA SER A 99 -14.17 -6.00 -3.42
C SER A 99 -13.71 -5.16 -4.61
N TYR A 100 -14.36 -5.36 -5.75
CA TYR A 100 -14.16 -4.55 -6.94
C TYR A 100 -15.04 -3.30 -6.84
N VAL A 101 -14.47 -2.15 -7.17
CA VAL A 101 -15.20 -0.88 -7.14
C VAL A 101 -15.50 -0.38 -8.55
N ARG A 102 -14.47 -0.20 -9.37
CA ARG A 102 -14.65 0.31 -10.73
C ARG A 102 -13.39 0.10 -11.57
N THR A 103 -13.54 0.31 -12.86
CA THR A 103 -12.43 0.28 -13.81
C THR A 103 -12.11 1.71 -14.26
N ILE A 104 -10.82 2.04 -14.30
CA ILE A 104 -10.33 3.27 -14.88
C ILE A 104 -9.72 2.92 -16.24
N GLN A 105 -10.28 3.48 -17.32
CA GLN A 105 -9.80 3.23 -18.67
C GLN A 105 -8.84 4.33 -19.08
N GLU A 106 -7.62 3.95 -19.45
CA GLU A 106 -6.62 4.89 -19.94
C GLU A 106 -6.75 5.12 -21.45
N LEU A 107 -6.25 6.26 -21.91
CA LEU A 107 -6.37 6.65 -23.31
C LEU A 107 -5.64 5.70 -24.27
N LYS A 108 -4.60 5.02 -23.81
CA LYS A 108 -3.78 4.14 -24.63
C LYS A 108 -4.18 2.67 -24.57
N GLY A 109 -5.38 2.39 -24.06
CA GLY A 109 -5.88 1.02 -24.01
C GLY A 109 -5.60 0.29 -22.70
N ASP A 110 -4.72 0.78 -21.87
CA ASP A 110 -4.49 0.23 -20.56
C ASP A 110 -5.66 0.53 -19.64
N HIS A 111 -5.84 -0.31 -18.66
CA HIS A 111 -6.89 -0.09 -17.66
C HIS A 111 -6.36 -0.47 -16.29
N HIS A 112 -6.99 0.08 -15.27
CA HIS A 112 -6.69 -0.17 -13.88
C HIS A 112 -7.97 -0.54 -13.15
N TYR A 113 -7.84 -1.37 -12.11
CA TYR A 113 -9.00 -1.70 -11.28
C TYR A 113 -8.87 -1.01 -9.94
N VAL A 114 -9.92 -0.30 -9.55
CA VAL A 114 -10.05 0.22 -8.20
C VAL A 114 -10.74 -0.86 -7.37
N MET A 115 -10.05 -1.31 -6.34
CA MET A 115 -10.55 -2.31 -5.41
C MET A 115 -10.70 -1.68 -4.03
N ALA A 116 -11.40 -2.35 -3.15
CA ALA A 116 -11.54 -1.91 -1.76
C ALA A 116 -11.13 -3.03 -0.82
N ASP A 117 -10.54 -2.68 0.30
CA ASP A 117 -10.28 -3.62 1.38
C ASP A 117 -11.58 -3.88 2.17
N PRO A 118 -11.58 -4.80 3.15
CA PRO A 118 -12.80 -5.13 3.88
C PRO A 118 -13.47 -3.97 4.61
N GLU A 119 -12.76 -2.87 4.84
CA GLU A 119 -13.33 -1.69 5.48
C GLU A 119 -13.58 -0.54 4.51
N GLY A 120 -13.45 -0.81 3.20
CA GLY A 120 -13.76 0.19 2.18
C GLY A 120 -12.60 1.12 1.82
N ASN A 121 -11.39 0.86 2.29
CA ASN A 121 -10.23 1.63 1.85
C ASN A 121 -9.89 1.22 0.42
N GLU A 122 -9.80 2.21 -0.47
CA GLU A 122 -9.55 1.93 -1.88
C GLU A 122 -8.06 1.76 -2.17
N MET A 123 -7.78 0.89 -3.12
CA MET A 123 -6.48 0.70 -3.74
C MET A 123 -6.69 0.58 -5.24
N CYS A 124 -5.67 0.89 -6.02
CA CYS A 124 -5.72 0.72 -7.45
C CYS A 124 -4.73 -0.37 -7.87
N LEU A 125 -5.19 -1.35 -8.62
CA LEU A 125 -4.32 -2.35 -9.22
C LEU A 125 -3.82 -1.80 -10.54
N VAL A 126 -2.52 -1.70 -10.69
CA VAL A 126 -1.89 -1.09 -11.87
C VAL A 126 -0.91 -2.07 -12.51
N GLN A 127 -0.78 -1.96 -13.83
CA GLN A 127 0.17 -2.76 -14.57
C GLN A 127 1.58 -2.20 -14.38
N PRO A 128 2.63 -3.02 -14.63
CA PRO A 128 4.00 -2.55 -14.44
C PRO A 128 4.30 -1.33 -15.28
N LEU A 129 5.08 -0.42 -14.70
CA LEU A 129 5.58 0.72 -15.44
C LEU A 129 6.53 0.28 -16.56
N PRO A 130 6.63 1.06 -17.65
CA PRO A 130 7.66 0.83 -18.65
C PRO A 130 9.06 0.83 -17.99
N PRO A 131 10.01 0.04 -18.51
CA PRO A 131 11.33 -0.06 -17.88
C PRO A 131 12.03 1.27 -17.63
N GLU A 132 11.84 2.25 -18.50
CA GLU A 132 12.47 3.56 -18.35
C GLU A 132 11.90 4.39 -17.20
N LEU A 133 10.74 4.02 -16.67
CA LEU A 133 10.10 4.71 -15.57
C LEU A 133 10.07 3.87 -14.29
N ALA A 134 10.40 2.59 -14.40
CA ALA A 134 10.30 1.67 -13.28
C ALA A 134 11.46 1.89 -12.32
N ARG A 135 11.16 1.81 -11.02
CA ARG A 135 12.20 1.77 -10.01
C ARG A 135 12.58 0.32 -9.76
N PRO A 136 13.86 0.04 -9.53
CA PRO A 136 14.26 -1.29 -9.10
C PRO A 136 13.59 -1.64 -7.78
N ARG A 137 13.18 -2.89 -7.63
CA ARG A 137 12.71 -3.41 -6.35
C ARG A 137 13.93 -3.78 -5.50
N TRP A 138 13.73 -3.90 -4.20
CA TRP A 138 14.81 -4.27 -3.30
C TRP A 138 15.50 -5.57 -3.73
N GLY A 139 14.70 -6.57 -4.13
CA GLY A 139 15.26 -7.83 -4.58
C GLY A 139 16.10 -7.71 -5.83
N ASP A 140 15.70 -6.83 -6.73
CA ASP A 140 16.45 -6.59 -7.97
C ASP A 140 17.76 -5.89 -7.71
N GLN A 141 17.80 -5.03 -6.72
CA GLN A 141 19.02 -4.32 -6.35
C GLN A 141 20.08 -5.21 -5.72
N ALA A 142 19.67 -6.32 -5.15
CA ALA A 142 20.58 -7.27 -4.52
C ALA A 142 21.36 -8.10 -5.53
N ILE A 143 21.04 -8.03 -6.79
CA ILE A 143 21.69 -8.75 -7.88
C ILE A 143 22.84 -7.91 -8.49
#